data_e780118030b7ed8ef51e3fb09e5e1a2b
#
_entry.id   e780118030b7ed8ef51e3fb09e5e1a2b
#
_cell.length_a   1.000
_cell.length_b   1.000
_cell.length_c   1.000
_cell.angle_alpha   90.00
_cell.angle_beta   90.00
_cell.angle_gamma   90.00
#
_symmetry.space_group_name_H-M   'P 1'
#
loop_
_entity.id
_entity.type
_entity.pdbx_description
1 polymer ?
#
loop_
_entity_poly.entity_id
_entity_poly.type
_entity_poly.pdbx_seq_one_letter_code
_entity_poly.pdbx_strand_id
1 'polypeptide(L)'
;MKLGIVGLPNVGKSTLFNAITNAGAESANYPFCTIEPNVGIVAVHGERLDKLAEMYHPKKKTPAVIEFVDIAGLVKGASQGAGLGNKFLENIRRTDAIVHVVRCFDDENIMHVVADASTNVPVDPIGDIETIDLELIMADLEMVNRRVEKAAKMGKGDKKFLHEADVFKALAAHLDAGKSARTFEADSKEDAELIATADLLSLKPIIYAANMDEDGFADKDSNKYYKLVADLAAKEGAEVLPICAKLEQDIAELDGDDRAMFLEELGIEKSGLDRLIQCSYTLLGLISFLTYGEDECRAWTIVKGTKAPQAAGKIHSDIERGFIRAETINFSEMIACGSVAAAKEKGLLRSEGKDYVVKDGDMIYFRFNV
;
A
#
# COMPACT_ATOMS: atom_id res chain seq x y z
N MET A 1 6.69 4.81 1.05
CA MET A 1 5.96 3.52 0.87
C MET A 1 5.30 3.58 -0.49
N LYS A 2 5.52 2.53 -1.29
CA LYS A 2 5.12 2.51 -2.71
C LYS A 2 4.17 1.35 -2.96
N LEU A 3 3.01 1.63 -3.56
CA LEU A 3 2.09 0.60 -4.04
C LEU A 3 2.16 0.52 -5.56
N GLY A 4 2.34 -0.69 -6.08
CA GLY A 4 2.32 -0.92 -7.52
C GLY A 4 0.91 -1.17 -8.02
N ILE A 5 0.43 -0.36 -8.95
CA ILE A 5 -0.85 -0.59 -9.61
C ILE A 5 -0.61 -1.52 -10.80
N VAL A 6 -1.21 -2.70 -10.76
CA VAL A 6 -1.13 -3.71 -11.81
C VAL A 6 -2.52 -4.02 -12.35
N GLY A 7 -2.58 -4.60 -13.53
CA GLY A 7 -3.81 -5.05 -14.16
C GLY A 7 -3.59 -5.33 -15.65
N LEU A 8 -4.42 -6.16 -16.23
CA LEU A 8 -4.40 -6.42 -17.66
C LEU A 8 -4.80 -5.18 -18.47
N PRO A 9 -4.58 -5.15 -19.78
CA PRO A 9 -5.04 -4.04 -20.62
C PRO A 9 -6.57 -3.85 -20.53
N ASN A 10 -7.02 -2.59 -20.61
CA ASN A 10 -8.43 -2.21 -20.65
C ASN A 10 -9.27 -2.54 -19.39
N VAL A 11 -8.63 -2.74 -18.23
CA VAL A 11 -9.33 -2.95 -16.95
C VAL A 11 -9.65 -1.65 -16.21
N GLY A 12 -9.23 -0.48 -16.74
CA GLY A 12 -9.39 0.83 -16.11
C GLY A 12 -8.19 1.27 -15.26
N LYS A 13 -7.05 0.58 -15.37
CA LYS A 13 -5.82 0.88 -14.62
C LYS A 13 -5.34 2.32 -14.81
N SER A 14 -5.22 2.79 -16.06
CA SER A 14 -4.77 4.15 -16.36
C SER A 14 -5.77 5.22 -15.92
N THR A 15 -7.07 4.92 -16.01
CA THR A 15 -8.12 5.82 -15.51
C THR A 15 -8.00 6.01 -14.00
N LEU A 16 -7.84 4.91 -13.25
CA LEU A 16 -7.62 4.97 -11.80
C LEU A 16 -6.32 5.71 -11.46
N PHE A 17 -5.23 5.45 -12.19
CA PHE A 17 -3.96 6.13 -11.95
C PHE A 17 -4.05 7.64 -12.24
N ASN A 18 -4.80 8.04 -13.27
CA ASN A 18 -5.05 9.46 -13.57
C ASN A 18 -5.87 10.12 -12.44
N ALA A 19 -6.90 9.45 -11.92
CA ALA A 19 -7.66 9.94 -10.76
C ALA A 19 -6.74 10.15 -9.54
N ILE A 20 -5.83 9.19 -9.29
CA ILE A 20 -4.83 9.28 -8.23
C ILE A 20 -3.90 10.49 -8.44
N THR A 21 -3.38 10.67 -9.65
CA THR A 21 -2.47 11.78 -9.97
C THR A 21 -3.16 13.13 -9.92
N ASN A 22 -4.40 13.24 -10.35
CA ASN A 22 -5.17 14.47 -10.28
C ASN A 22 -5.46 14.85 -8.82
N ALA A 23 -5.92 13.90 -8.01
CA ALA A 23 -6.10 14.11 -6.56
C ALA A 23 -4.78 14.44 -5.83
N GLY A 24 -3.64 14.00 -6.39
CA GLY A 24 -2.29 14.28 -5.87
C GLY A 24 -1.65 15.56 -6.37
N ALA A 25 -2.27 16.32 -7.27
CA ALA A 25 -1.67 17.51 -7.87
C ALA A 25 -1.24 18.56 -6.82
N GLU A 26 -2.00 18.72 -5.75
CA GLU A 26 -1.63 19.58 -4.61
C GLU A 26 -0.44 19.02 -3.83
N SER A 27 -0.26 17.70 -3.82
CA SER A 27 0.83 17.02 -3.10
C SER A 27 2.19 17.15 -3.78
N ALA A 28 2.24 17.49 -5.07
CA ALA A 28 3.49 17.68 -5.83
C ALA A 28 4.37 18.82 -5.27
N ASN A 29 3.79 19.73 -4.50
CA ASN A 29 4.49 20.84 -3.86
C ASN A 29 5.12 20.48 -2.50
N TYR A 30 4.98 19.25 -2.03
CA TYR A 30 5.59 18.85 -0.76
C TYR A 30 7.10 18.62 -0.88
N PRO A 31 7.91 19.05 0.11
CA PRO A 31 9.35 18.82 0.11
C PRO A 31 9.68 17.33 0.06
N PHE A 32 10.71 16.98 -0.72
CA PHE A 32 11.20 15.61 -0.92
C PHE A 32 10.35 14.71 -1.83
N CYS A 33 9.30 15.23 -2.49
CA CYS A 33 8.59 14.50 -3.54
C CYS A 33 9.32 14.72 -4.86
N THR A 34 9.96 13.68 -5.39
CA THR A 34 10.52 13.68 -6.74
C THR A 34 9.41 13.33 -7.71
N ILE A 35 9.14 14.18 -8.68
CA ILE A 35 8.18 13.88 -9.76
C ILE A 35 8.87 12.89 -10.70
N GLU A 36 8.57 11.64 -10.56
CA GLU A 36 8.98 10.60 -11.52
C GLU A 36 7.79 10.29 -12.46
N PRO A 37 8.03 10.06 -13.75
CA PRO A 37 6.98 9.58 -14.63
C PRO A 37 6.42 8.26 -14.09
N ASN A 38 5.10 8.11 -14.12
CA ASN A 38 4.35 6.96 -13.59
C ASN A 38 4.34 6.81 -12.06
N VAL A 39 4.63 7.86 -11.29
CA VAL A 39 4.46 7.90 -9.83
C VAL A 39 3.42 8.96 -9.47
N GLY A 40 2.31 8.52 -8.86
CA GLY A 40 1.29 9.38 -8.27
C GLY A 40 1.53 9.48 -6.76
N ILE A 41 1.57 10.71 -6.24
CA ILE A 41 1.74 10.96 -4.80
C ILE A 41 0.44 11.53 -4.28
N VAL A 42 -0.14 10.88 -3.28
CA VAL A 42 -1.43 11.27 -2.71
C VAL A 42 -1.30 11.58 -1.24
N ALA A 43 -1.93 12.67 -0.82
CA ALA A 43 -2.02 13.05 0.57
C ALA A 43 -2.94 12.08 1.33
N VAL A 44 -2.49 11.65 2.50
CA VAL A 44 -3.34 10.93 3.45
C VAL A 44 -4.05 11.96 4.31
N HIS A 45 -5.28 12.28 3.93
CA HIS A 45 -6.10 13.21 4.69
C HIS A 45 -6.42 12.65 6.08
N GLY A 46 -6.34 13.49 7.10
CA GLY A 46 -6.60 13.06 8.46
C GLY A 46 -7.05 14.23 9.34
N GLU A 47 -8.23 14.10 9.93
CA GLU A 47 -8.84 15.08 10.86
C GLU A 47 -7.88 15.54 11.97
N ARG A 48 -6.93 14.69 12.37
CA ARG A 48 -5.95 15.02 13.41
C ARG A 48 -5.04 16.17 13.02
N LEU A 49 -4.56 16.17 11.77
CA LEU A 49 -3.68 17.22 11.27
C LEU A 49 -4.47 18.54 11.06
N ASP A 50 -5.73 18.43 10.63
CA ASP A 50 -6.61 19.58 10.43
C ASP A 50 -6.87 20.29 11.76
N LYS A 51 -7.27 19.53 12.80
CA LYS A 51 -7.46 20.07 14.16
C LYS A 51 -6.19 20.67 14.74
N LEU A 52 -5.00 20.09 14.47
CA LEU A 52 -3.74 20.71 14.89
C LEU A 52 -3.46 22.03 14.15
N ALA A 53 -3.75 22.09 12.86
CA ALA A 53 -3.59 23.31 12.09
C ALA A 53 -4.53 24.42 12.57
N GLU A 54 -5.77 24.09 12.96
CA GLU A 54 -6.69 25.02 13.60
C GLU A 54 -6.19 25.54 14.96
N MET A 55 -5.50 24.70 15.73
CA MET A 55 -4.99 25.10 17.06
C MET A 55 -3.72 25.94 17.00
N TYR A 56 -2.80 25.58 16.10
CA TYR A 56 -1.46 26.20 16.04
C TYR A 56 -1.34 27.28 14.99
N HIS A 57 -2.32 27.40 14.05
CA HIS A 57 -2.27 28.31 12.90
C HIS A 57 -0.91 28.33 12.20
N PRO A 58 -0.39 27.15 11.81
CA PRO A 58 0.96 27.03 11.27
C PRO A 58 1.06 27.72 9.91
N LYS A 59 2.28 28.18 9.58
CA LYS A 59 2.58 28.70 8.23
C LYS A 59 2.42 27.61 7.16
N LYS A 60 2.61 26.34 7.55
CA LYS A 60 2.52 25.19 6.65
C LYS A 60 1.85 23.99 7.32
N LYS A 61 0.91 23.37 6.58
CA LYS A 61 0.28 22.08 6.93
C LYS A 61 0.78 21.02 5.94
N THR A 62 1.44 19.96 6.43
CA THR A 62 1.99 18.92 5.57
C THR A 62 1.42 17.55 5.97
N PRO A 63 0.52 16.96 5.15
CA PRO A 63 -0.02 15.63 5.41
C PRO A 63 1.02 14.54 5.18
N ALA A 64 0.75 13.35 5.70
CA ALA A 64 1.43 12.14 5.28
C ALA A 64 1.11 11.84 3.81
N VAL A 65 1.99 11.14 3.13
CA VAL A 65 1.80 10.79 1.71
C VAL A 65 2.02 9.31 1.46
N ILE A 66 1.33 8.80 0.45
CA ILE A 66 1.51 7.48 -0.12
C ILE A 66 1.86 7.61 -1.61
N GLU A 67 2.74 6.74 -2.10
CA GLU A 67 3.15 6.73 -3.50
C GLU A 67 2.49 5.55 -4.22
N PHE A 68 1.85 5.83 -5.34
CA PHE A 68 1.34 4.84 -6.26
C PHE A 68 2.18 4.83 -7.53
N VAL A 69 2.57 3.65 -7.98
CA VAL A 69 3.40 3.48 -9.18
C VAL A 69 2.57 2.78 -10.24
N ASP A 70 2.34 3.44 -11.38
CA ASP A 70 1.72 2.78 -12.54
C ASP A 70 2.71 1.80 -13.15
N ILE A 71 2.41 0.52 -13.00
CA ILE A 71 3.22 -0.55 -13.58
C ILE A 71 2.58 -0.93 -14.91
N ALA A 72 3.34 -0.74 -16.00
CA ALA A 72 2.86 -1.05 -17.34
C ALA A 72 2.30 -2.47 -17.42
N GLY A 73 1.18 -2.61 -18.13
CA GLY A 73 0.41 -3.86 -18.18
C GLY A 73 1.26 -5.07 -18.57
N LEU A 74 0.92 -6.20 -17.99
CA LEU A 74 1.54 -7.50 -18.26
C LEU A 74 1.24 -7.93 -19.70
N VAL A 75 2.26 -8.42 -20.38
CA VAL A 75 2.12 -9.28 -21.57
C VAL A 75 2.44 -10.68 -21.11
N LYS A 76 1.59 -11.66 -21.41
CA LYS A 76 1.79 -13.08 -21.08
C LYS A 76 3.17 -13.55 -21.53
N GLY A 77 3.87 -14.33 -20.69
CA GLY A 77 5.24 -14.75 -20.94
C GLY A 77 6.29 -13.79 -20.41
N ALA A 78 5.92 -12.88 -19.52
CA ALA A 78 6.82 -11.93 -18.87
C ALA A 78 7.98 -12.61 -18.13
N SER A 79 7.70 -13.73 -17.48
CA SER A 79 8.69 -14.54 -16.75
C SER A 79 9.65 -15.32 -17.68
N GLN A 80 9.28 -15.52 -18.95
CA GLN A 80 10.07 -16.29 -19.91
C GLN A 80 11.10 -15.46 -20.71
N GLY A 81 11.37 -14.20 -20.32
CA GLY A 81 12.51 -13.44 -20.81
C GLY A 81 12.27 -12.48 -21.98
N ALA A 82 11.05 -12.21 -22.39
CA ALA A 82 10.75 -11.08 -23.28
C ALA A 82 10.95 -9.75 -22.52
N GLY A 83 11.83 -8.88 -22.97
CA GLY A 83 12.38 -7.71 -22.24
C GLY A 83 11.39 -6.79 -21.52
N LEU A 84 10.11 -6.73 -21.92
CA LEU A 84 9.05 -5.97 -21.23
C LEU A 84 8.58 -6.66 -19.94
N GLY A 85 8.58 -7.99 -19.90
CA GLY A 85 8.16 -8.75 -18.74
C GLY A 85 9.12 -8.63 -17.56
N ASN A 86 10.43 -8.63 -17.82
CA ASN A 86 11.43 -8.42 -16.77
C ASN A 86 11.30 -7.04 -16.13
N LYS A 87 10.95 -6.00 -16.91
CA LYS A 87 10.68 -4.66 -16.37
C LYS A 87 9.45 -4.63 -15.49
N PHE A 88 8.38 -5.34 -15.86
CA PHE A 88 7.17 -5.47 -15.05
C PHE A 88 7.51 -6.08 -13.67
N LEU A 89 8.18 -7.23 -13.65
CA LEU A 89 8.58 -7.91 -12.40
C LEU A 89 9.55 -7.05 -11.57
N GLU A 90 10.49 -6.34 -12.21
CA GLU A 90 11.41 -5.43 -11.52
C GLU A 90 10.66 -4.24 -10.88
N ASN A 91 9.68 -3.68 -11.57
CA ASN A 91 8.87 -2.59 -11.02
C ASN A 91 8.05 -3.06 -9.83
N ILE A 92 7.42 -4.25 -9.88
CA ILE A 92 6.72 -4.83 -8.72
C ILE A 92 7.69 -5.05 -7.57
N ARG A 93 8.90 -5.53 -7.82
CA ARG A 93 9.91 -5.76 -6.77
C ARG A 93 10.21 -4.50 -5.95
N ARG A 94 10.16 -3.32 -6.58
CA ARG A 94 10.42 -2.03 -5.94
C ARG A 94 9.24 -1.47 -5.14
N THR A 95 8.11 -2.16 -5.12
CA THR A 95 6.92 -1.75 -4.36
C THR A 95 6.75 -2.55 -3.09
N ASP A 96 6.05 -1.96 -2.11
CA ASP A 96 5.80 -2.59 -0.80
C ASP A 96 4.53 -3.45 -0.81
N ALA A 97 3.55 -3.12 -1.67
CA ALA A 97 2.30 -3.87 -1.87
C ALA A 97 1.78 -3.67 -3.30
N ILE A 98 0.77 -4.45 -3.67
CA ILE A 98 0.16 -4.47 -4.99
C ILE A 98 -1.30 -4.01 -4.90
N VAL A 99 -1.70 -3.10 -5.77
CA VAL A 99 -3.10 -2.79 -6.09
C VAL A 99 -3.41 -3.43 -7.43
N HIS A 100 -4.17 -4.52 -7.42
CA HIS A 100 -4.56 -5.24 -8.63
C HIS A 100 -5.91 -4.75 -9.12
N VAL A 101 -5.92 -3.98 -10.21
CA VAL A 101 -7.14 -3.50 -10.84
C VAL A 101 -7.74 -4.62 -11.67
N VAL A 102 -8.96 -5.02 -11.33
CA VAL A 102 -9.69 -6.13 -11.94
C VAL A 102 -10.96 -5.60 -12.61
N ARG A 103 -11.18 -5.98 -13.86
CA ARG A 103 -12.37 -5.57 -14.59
C ARG A 103 -13.61 -6.34 -14.10
N CYS A 104 -14.60 -5.60 -13.59
CA CYS A 104 -15.87 -6.14 -13.09
C CYS A 104 -17.09 -5.49 -13.79
N PHE A 105 -16.99 -5.15 -15.06
CA PHE A 105 -18.03 -4.54 -15.87
C PHE A 105 -18.01 -5.07 -17.30
N ASP A 106 -19.17 -5.08 -17.92
CA ASP A 106 -19.33 -5.36 -19.35
C ASP A 106 -19.42 -4.04 -20.12
N ASP A 107 -18.65 -3.90 -21.22
CA ASP A 107 -18.73 -2.79 -22.15
C ASP A 107 -18.37 -3.31 -23.55
N GLU A 108 -19.31 -3.22 -24.49
CA GLU A 108 -19.16 -3.71 -25.86
C GLU A 108 -18.09 -2.91 -26.65
N ASN A 109 -17.82 -1.67 -26.26
CA ASN A 109 -16.84 -0.80 -26.89
C ASN A 109 -15.41 -1.02 -26.36
N ILE A 110 -15.27 -1.73 -25.25
CA ILE A 110 -13.99 -1.99 -24.60
C ILE A 110 -13.65 -3.47 -24.73
N MET A 111 -12.70 -3.80 -25.60
CA MET A 111 -12.25 -5.18 -25.78
C MET A 111 -11.65 -5.72 -24.48
N HIS A 112 -12.08 -6.92 -24.09
CA HIS A 112 -11.39 -7.69 -23.05
C HIS A 112 -10.23 -8.42 -23.72
N VAL A 113 -9.01 -8.02 -23.37
CA VAL A 113 -7.77 -8.57 -23.96
C VAL A 113 -7.23 -9.65 -23.05
N VAL A 114 -7.43 -10.90 -23.41
CA VAL A 114 -6.66 -12.03 -22.87
C VAL A 114 -5.45 -12.22 -23.77
N ALA A 115 -4.31 -12.49 -23.21
CA ALA A 115 -2.95 -12.35 -23.75
C ALA A 115 -2.66 -12.80 -25.21
N ASP A 116 -3.54 -13.54 -25.87
CA ASP A 116 -3.38 -14.05 -27.25
C ASP A 116 -4.64 -13.92 -28.13
N ALA A 117 -5.72 -13.33 -27.65
CA ALA A 117 -6.95 -13.30 -28.42
C ALA A 117 -7.14 -12.00 -29.19
N SER A 118 -7.09 -12.09 -30.52
CA SER A 118 -7.63 -11.09 -31.44
C SER A 118 -9.16 -11.03 -31.47
N THR A 119 -9.84 -11.75 -30.56
CA THR A 119 -11.30 -11.86 -30.47
C THR A 119 -11.77 -11.35 -29.12
N ASN A 120 -12.94 -10.69 -29.12
CA ASN A 120 -13.58 -10.21 -27.88
C ASN A 120 -13.98 -11.42 -27.03
N VAL A 121 -13.30 -11.62 -25.90
CA VAL A 121 -13.54 -12.71 -24.94
C VAL A 121 -14.45 -12.18 -23.83
N PRO A 122 -15.38 -12.97 -23.27
CA PRO A 122 -16.17 -12.56 -22.12
C PRO A 122 -15.28 -12.12 -20.95
N VAL A 123 -15.76 -11.18 -20.14
CA VAL A 123 -15.07 -10.72 -18.94
C VAL A 123 -14.93 -11.87 -17.96
N ASP A 124 -13.69 -12.16 -17.55
CA ASP A 124 -13.33 -13.21 -16.60
C ASP A 124 -12.37 -12.66 -15.57
N PRO A 125 -12.87 -12.05 -14.48
CA PRO A 125 -12.02 -11.43 -13.47
C PRO A 125 -11.10 -12.41 -12.75
N ILE A 126 -11.51 -13.68 -12.62
CA ILE A 126 -10.67 -14.71 -11.99
C ILE A 126 -9.52 -15.11 -12.91
N GLY A 127 -9.80 -15.36 -14.19
CA GLY A 127 -8.74 -15.63 -15.17
C GLY A 127 -7.75 -14.47 -15.33
N ASP A 128 -8.22 -13.23 -15.20
CA ASP A 128 -7.36 -12.03 -15.21
C ASP A 128 -6.41 -12.02 -14.01
N ILE A 129 -6.92 -12.33 -12.81
CA ILE A 129 -6.12 -12.43 -11.58
C ILE A 129 -5.11 -13.56 -11.69
N GLU A 130 -5.55 -14.76 -12.07
CA GLU A 130 -4.69 -15.93 -12.22
C GLU A 130 -3.55 -15.69 -13.24
N THR A 131 -3.82 -14.93 -14.30
CA THR A 131 -2.81 -14.58 -15.31
C THR A 131 -1.67 -13.77 -14.71
N ILE A 132 -1.95 -12.77 -13.89
CA ILE A 132 -0.93 -11.96 -13.22
C ILE A 132 -0.23 -12.77 -12.12
N ASP A 133 -1.00 -13.46 -11.29
CA ASP A 133 -0.44 -14.27 -10.20
C ASP A 133 0.51 -15.35 -10.74
N LEU A 134 0.18 -16.00 -11.84
CA LEU A 134 1.03 -17.02 -12.45
C LEU A 134 2.42 -16.46 -12.82
N GLU A 135 2.50 -15.26 -13.39
CA GLU A 135 3.78 -14.64 -13.73
C GLU A 135 4.63 -14.33 -12.48
N LEU A 136 3.98 -13.86 -11.40
CA LEU A 136 4.66 -13.61 -10.12
C LEU A 136 5.16 -14.92 -9.51
N ILE A 137 4.32 -15.96 -9.51
CA ILE A 137 4.62 -17.29 -8.99
C ILE A 137 5.80 -17.93 -9.76
N MET A 138 5.79 -17.85 -11.08
CA MET A 138 6.88 -18.44 -11.90
C MET A 138 8.22 -17.75 -11.61
N ALA A 139 8.23 -16.41 -11.48
CA ALA A 139 9.43 -15.67 -11.12
C ALA A 139 9.95 -16.05 -9.72
N ASP A 140 9.04 -16.23 -8.77
CA ASP A 140 9.37 -16.63 -7.41
C ASP A 140 9.86 -18.08 -7.34
N LEU A 141 9.23 -18.99 -8.07
CA LEU A 141 9.62 -20.40 -8.13
C LEU A 141 11.07 -20.56 -8.63
N GLU A 142 11.47 -19.81 -9.65
CA GLU A 142 12.85 -19.81 -10.13
C GLU A 142 13.83 -19.34 -9.04
N MET A 143 13.48 -18.28 -8.31
CA MET A 143 14.32 -17.75 -7.24
C MET A 143 14.39 -18.71 -6.05
N VAL A 144 13.25 -19.28 -5.65
CA VAL A 144 13.17 -20.26 -4.56
C VAL A 144 13.98 -21.50 -4.86
N ASN A 145 13.89 -22.05 -6.08
CA ASN A 145 14.67 -23.22 -6.48
C ASN A 145 16.18 -22.94 -6.40
N ARG A 146 16.65 -21.77 -6.87
CA ARG A 146 18.07 -21.37 -6.72
C ARG A 146 18.48 -21.31 -5.24
N ARG A 147 17.60 -20.83 -4.36
CA ARG A 147 17.85 -20.75 -2.91
C ARG A 147 17.93 -22.14 -2.28
N VAL A 148 17.04 -23.07 -2.67
CA VAL A 148 17.07 -24.48 -2.25
C VAL A 148 18.40 -25.13 -2.60
N GLU A 149 18.85 -25.00 -3.86
CA GLU A 149 20.13 -25.57 -4.30
C GLU A 149 21.33 -25.00 -3.50
N LYS A 150 21.33 -23.69 -3.26
CA LYS A 150 22.39 -23.03 -2.50
C LYS A 150 22.39 -23.52 -1.05
N ALA A 151 21.23 -23.54 -0.38
CA ALA A 151 21.10 -24.01 1.00
C ALA A 151 21.49 -25.49 1.14
N ALA A 152 21.06 -26.36 0.21
CA ALA A 152 21.44 -27.77 0.19
C ALA A 152 22.95 -28.01 0.03
N LYS A 153 23.65 -27.18 -0.78
CA LYS A 153 25.11 -27.22 -0.89
C LYS A 153 25.78 -26.81 0.42
N MET A 154 25.31 -25.73 1.08
CA MET A 154 25.89 -25.25 2.34
C MET A 154 25.56 -26.16 3.52
N GLY A 155 24.42 -26.85 3.48
CA GLY A 155 23.97 -27.80 4.50
C GLY A 155 24.88 -29.00 4.73
N LYS A 156 25.82 -29.29 3.79
CA LYS A 156 26.84 -30.30 3.99
C LYS A 156 27.82 -29.97 5.12
N GLY A 157 27.98 -28.68 5.44
CA GLY A 157 28.84 -28.18 6.52
C GLY A 157 28.11 -27.68 7.75
N ASP A 158 26.84 -27.28 7.64
CA ASP A 158 26.07 -26.68 8.73
C ASP A 158 24.57 -27.07 8.63
N LYS A 159 24.07 -27.73 9.68
CA LYS A 159 22.68 -28.21 9.77
C LYS A 159 21.62 -27.10 9.66
N LYS A 160 21.95 -25.88 9.98
CA LYS A 160 21.04 -24.73 9.86
C LYS A 160 20.57 -24.54 8.41
N PHE A 161 21.47 -24.74 7.44
CA PHE A 161 21.12 -24.64 6.03
C PHE A 161 20.30 -25.83 5.52
N LEU A 162 20.30 -26.99 6.21
CA LEU A 162 19.41 -28.08 5.87
C LEU A 162 17.96 -27.71 6.18
N HIS A 163 17.70 -27.09 7.33
CA HIS A 163 16.37 -26.60 7.68
C HIS A 163 15.88 -25.54 6.68
N GLU A 164 16.76 -24.57 6.32
CA GLU A 164 16.45 -23.58 5.29
C GLU A 164 16.07 -24.25 3.96
N ALA A 165 16.82 -25.26 3.53
CA ALA A 165 16.54 -26.01 2.31
C ALA A 165 15.17 -26.71 2.37
N ASP A 166 14.79 -27.26 3.50
CA ASP A 166 13.51 -27.97 3.66
C ASP A 166 12.32 -27.01 3.67
N VAL A 167 12.43 -25.86 4.34
CA VAL A 167 11.42 -24.78 4.30
C VAL A 167 11.20 -24.30 2.87
N PHE A 168 12.27 -23.96 2.16
CA PHE A 168 12.15 -23.50 0.77
C PHE A 168 11.73 -24.56 -0.23
N LYS A 169 11.98 -25.87 0.02
CA LYS A 169 11.40 -26.96 -0.79
C LYS A 169 9.90 -27.06 -0.62
N ALA A 170 9.38 -26.92 0.62
CA ALA A 170 7.96 -26.90 0.86
C ALA A 170 7.28 -25.73 0.15
N LEU A 171 7.89 -24.55 0.24
CA LEU A 171 7.42 -23.36 -0.48
C LEU A 171 7.48 -23.55 -2.01
N ALA A 172 8.56 -24.16 -2.56
CA ALA A 172 8.66 -24.46 -3.98
C ALA A 172 7.53 -25.37 -4.46
N ALA A 173 7.20 -26.41 -3.69
CA ALA A 173 6.08 -27.31 -4.02
C ALA A 173 4.72 -26.58 -3.98
N HIS A 174 4.53 -25.61 -3.08
CA HIS A 174 3.34 -24.78 -3.02
C HIS A 174 3.22 -23.86 -4.27
N LEU A 175 4.31 -23.20 -4.66
CA LEU A 175 4.38 -22.37 -5.85
C LEU A 175 4.19 -23.18 -7.14
N ASP A 176 4.79 -24.37 -7.24
CA ASP A 176 4.66 -25.27 -8.38
C ASP A 176 3.22 -25.79 -8.57
N ALA A 177 2.44 -25.84 -7.47
CA ALA A 177 1.00 -26.11 -7.50
C ALA A 177 0.16 -24.89 -7.95
N GLY A 178 0.77 -23.79 -8.41
CA GLY A 178 0.11 -22.58 -8.88
C GLY A 178 -0.45 -21.71 -7.76
N LYS A 179 0.03 -21.86 -6.51
CA LYS A 179 -0.43 -21.08 -5.36
C LYS A 179 0.57 -19.99 -5.02
N SER A 180 0.10 -18.76 -4.79
CA SER A 180 0.94 -17.63 -4.41
C SER A 180 1.61 -17.83 -3.04
N ALA A 181 2.82 -17.28 -2.84
CA ALA A 181 3.55 -17.39 -1.58
C ALA A 181 2.78 -16.80 -0.39
N ARG A 182 1.88 -15.83 -0.60
CA ARG A 182 1.03 -15.22 0.45
C ARG A 182 0.04 -16.21 1.06
N THR A 183 -0.30 -17.31 0.35
CA THR A 183 -1.20 -18.37 0.84
C THR A 183 -0.45 -19.55 1.45
N PHE A 184 0.89 -19.47 1.55
CA PHE A 184 1.69 -20.50 2.18
C PHE A 184 1.66 -20.35 3.71
N GLU A 185 1.29 -21.41 4.40
CA GLU A 185 1.32 -21.48 5.86
C GLU A 185 2.67 -22.05 6.33
N ALA A 186 3.47 -21.19 6.95
CA ALA A 186 4.75 -21.60 7.52
C ALA A 186 4.52 -22.36 8.85
N ASP A 187 5.33 -23.39 9.12
CA ASP A 187 5.20 -24.24 10.31
C ASP A 187 5.54 -23.49 11.61
N SER A 188 6.33 -22.43 11.52
CA SER A 188 6.73 -21.62 12.67
C SER A 188 6.89 -20.13 12.28
N LYS A 189 6.96 -19.27 13.30
CA LYS A 189 7.25 -17.84 13.09
C LYS A 189 8.64 -17.64 12.51
N GLU A 190 9.61 -18.42 12.94
CA GLU A 190 11.00 -18.41 12.44
C GLU A 190 11.04 -18.76 10.94
N ASP A 191 10.23 -19.71 10.49
CA ASP A 191 10.13 -20.09 9.08
C ASP A 191 9.46 -18.99 8.25
N ALA A 192 8.42 -18.33 8.78
CA ALA A 192 7.80 -17.18 8.14
C ALA A 192 8.79 -16.00 7.99
N GLU A 193 9.59 -15.72 9.04
CA GLU A 193 10.66 -14.72 8.99
C GLU A 193 11.75 -15.09 7.97
N LEU A 194 12.09 -16.37 7.89
CA LEU A 194 13.04 -16.89 6.91
C LEU A 194 12.54 -16.71 5.47
N ILE A 195 11.28 -17.04 5.19
CA ILE A 195 10.62 -16.86 3.89
C ILE A 195 10.60 -15.38 3.51
N ALA A 196 10.28 -14.50 4.45
CA ALA A 196 10.24 -13.05 4.22
C ALA A 196 11.60 -12.49 3.76
N THR A 197 12.73 -13.15 4.08
CA THR A 197 14.06 -12.75 3.60
C THR A 197 14.27 -12.97 2.10
N ALA A 198 13.37 -13.68 1.43
CA ALA A 198 13.52 -14.00 0.00
C ALA A 198 12.98 -12.90 -0.93
N ASP A 199 12.29 -11.88 -0.39
CA ASP A 199 11.70 -10.78 -1.17
C ASP A 199 10.88 -11.25 -2.38
N LEU A 200 9.95 -12.20 -2.10
CA LEU A 200 9.11 -12.82 -3.11
C LEU A 200 8.01 -11.86 -3.59
N LEU A 201 7.73 -11.90 -4.89
CA LEU A 201 6.73 -11.04 -5.53
C LEU A 201 5.31 -11.46 -5.14
N SER A 202 5.03 -12.77 -5.16
CA SER A 202 3.72 -13.32 -4.80
C SER A 202 3.48 -13.38 -3.28
N LEU A 203 4.47 -13.00 -2.46
CA LEU A 203 4.31 -12.81 -1.01
C LEU A 203 3.84 -11.40 -0.66
N LYS A 204 3.99 -10.43 -1.58
CA LYS A 204 3.60 -9.05 -1.31
C LYS A 204 2.11 -8.94 -0.98
N PRO A 205 1.74 -8.11 0.01
CA PRO A 205 0.33 -7.81 0.30
C PRO A 205 -0.38 -7.28 -0.93
N ILE A 206 -1.67 -7.65 -1.10
CA ILE A 206 -2.46 -7.28 -2.27
C ILE A 206 -3.81 -6.69 -1.88
N ILE A 207 -4.26 -5.71 -2.66
CA ILE A 207 -5.62 -5.18 -2.66
C ILE A 207 -6.20 -5.41 -4.06
N TYR A 208 -7.34 -6.08 -4.15
CA TYR A 208 -8.09 -6.19 -5.39
C TYR A 208 -8.99 -4.96 -5.54
N ALA A 209 -8.67 -4.09 -6.50
CA ALA A 209 -9.51 -2.97 -6.89
C ALA A 209 -10.51 -3.46 -7.96
N ALA A 210 -11.69 -3.88 -7.53
CA ALA A 210 -12.75 -4.36 -8.42
C ALA A 210 -13.38 -3.16 -9.13
N ASN A 211 -12.92 -2.89 -10.36
CA ASN A 211 -13.37 -1.76 -11.15
C ASN A 211 -14.69 -2.10 -11.86
N MET A 212 -15.74 -1.37 -11.50
CA MET A 212 -17.11 -1.52 -11.99
C MET A 212 -17.53 -0.28 -12.79
N ASP A 213 -18.59 -0.41 -13.55
CA ASP A 213 -19.36 0.72 -14.07
C ASP A 213 -20.17 1.41 -12.96
N GLU A 214 -20.82 2.51 -13.27
CA GLU A 214 -21.58 3.31 -12.31
C GLU A 214 -22.74 2.52 -11.69
N ASP A 215 -23.49 1.77 -12.51
CA ASP A 215 -24.61 0.94 -12.06
C ASP A 215 -24.14 -0.21 -11.15
N GLY A 216 -23.07 -0.91 -11.53
CA GLY A 216 -22.47 -1.97 -10.74
C GLY A 216 -21.84 -1.48 -9.45
N PHE A 217 -21.33 -0.23 -9.43
CA PHE A 217 -20.81 0.40 -8.21
C PHE A 217 -21.93 0.78 -7.26
N ALA A 218 -23.06 1.30 -7.77
CA ALA A 218 -24.23 1.66 -6.96
C ALA A 218 -24.86 0.44 -6.29
N ASP A 219 -24.89 -0.71 -6.97
CA ASP A 219 -25.39 -1.99 -6.43
C ASP A 219 -24.36 -3.12 -6.60
N LYS A 220 -23.23 -2.98 -5.88
CA LYS A 220 -22.12 -3.94 -5.90
C LYS A 220 -22.55 -5.37 -5.54
N ASP A 221 -23.57 -5.48 -4.68
CA ASP A 221 -24.01 -6.78 -4.18
C ASP A 221 -24.80 -7.57 -5.24
N SER A 222 -25.30 -6.93 -6.31
CA SER A 222 -25.87 -7.58 -7.49
C SER A 222 -24.84 -7.85 -8.59
N ASN A 223 -23.64 -7.25 -8.51
CA ASN A 223 -22.60 -7.45 -9.52
C ASN A 223 -21.97 -8.85 -9.43
N LYS A 224 -22.22 -9.68 -10.46
CA LYS A 224 -21.73 -11.09 -10.52
C LYS A 224 -20.20 -11.19 -10.46
N TYR A 225 -19.49 -10.24 -11.09
CA TYR A 225 -18.02 -10.23 -11.18
C TYR A 225 -17.39 -9.83 -9.84
N TYR A 226 -17.96 -8.82 -9.19
CA TYR A 226 -17.52 -8.40 -7.85
C TYR A 226 -17.61 -9.54 -6.84
N LYS A 227 -18.70 -10.31 -6.86
CA LYS A 227 -18.86 -11.47 -5.97
C LYS A 227 -17.75 -12.49 -6.16
N LEU A 228 -17.38 -12.81 -7.41
CA LEU A 228 -16.29 -13.75 -7.69
C LEU A 228 -14.95 -13.26 -7.11
N VAL A 229 -14.64 -11.96 -7.31
CA VAL A 229 -13.39 -11.37 -6.77
C VAL A 229 -13.43 -11.32 -5.25
N ALA A 230 -14.57 -11.00 -4.64
CA ALA A 230 -14.72 -10.97 -3.17
C ALA A 230 -14.56 -12.37 -2.55
N ASP A 231 -15.11 -13.41 -3.19
CA ASP A 231 -14.96 -14.80 -2.75
C ASP A 231 -13.50 -15.28 -2.84
N LEU A 232 -12.78 -14.88 -3.89
CA LEU A 232 -11.35 -15.17 -4.02
C LEU A 232 -10.53 -14.44 -2.96
N ALA A 233 -10.74 -13.13 -2.80
CA ALA A 233 -10.06 -12.32 -1.82
C ALA A 233 -10.23 -12.86 -0.39
N ALA A 234 -11.47 -13.29 -0.03
CA ALA A 234 -11.75 -13.89 1.27
C ALA A 234 -10.97 -15.20 1.50
N LYS A 235 -10.79 -16.03 0.47
CA LYS A 235 -10.00 -17.28 0.55
C LYS A 235 -8.50 -17.01 0.73
N GLU A 236 -8.01 -15.92 0.16
CA GLU A 236 -6.60 -15.53 0.25
C GLU A 236 -6.30 -14.63 1.46
N GLY A 237 -7.30 -14.20 2.21
CA GLY A 237 -7.15 -13.21 3.27
C GLY A 237 -6.75 -11.83 2.75
N ALA A 238 -7.09 -11.54 1.48
CA ALA A 238 -6.81 -10.27 0.83
C ALA A 238 -8.00 -9.30 0.94
N GLU A 239 -7.72 -8.01 0.77
CA GLU A 239 -8.75 -6.98 0.74
C GLU A 239 -9.31 -6.80 -0.67
N VAL A 240 -10.63 -6.56 -0.77
CA VAL A 240 -11.29 -6.18 -2.01
C VAL A 240 -12.00 -4.85 -1.86
N LEU A 241 -11.75 -3.94 -2.79
CA LEU A 241 -12.39 -2.63 -2.83
C LEU A 241 -13.23 -2.48 -4.08
N PRO A 242 -14.54 -2.23 -3.97
CA PRO A 242 -15.37 -1.79 -5.08
C PRO A 242 -14.96 -0.37 -5.47
N ILE A 243 -14.62 -0.17 -6.74
CA ILE A 243 -14.19 1.11 -7.31
C ILE A 243 -14.91 1.31 -8.65
N CYS A 244 -15.28 2.55 -8.95
CA CYS A 244 -15.60 2.98 -10.30
C CYS A 244 -14.56 4.01 -10.74
N ALA A 245 -13.57 3.57 -11.52
CA ALA A 245 -12.43 4.42 -11.89
C ALA A 245 -12.86 5.69 -12.65
N LYS A 246 -13.98 5.65 -13.36
CA LYS A 246 -14.57 6.80 -14.04
C LYS A 246 -15.10 7.82 -13.03
N LEU A 247 -15.92 7.39 -12.06
CA LEU A 247 -16.40 8.27 -10.98
C LEU A 247 -15.25 8.86 -10.16
N GLU A 248 -14.20 8.06 -9.90
CA GLU A 248 -13.02 8.57 -9.18
C GLU A 248 -12.31 9.69 -9.96
N GLN A 249 -12.27 9.60 -11.28
CA GLN A 249 -11.72 10.65 -12.13
C GLN A 249 -12.57 11.92 -12.05
N ASP A 250 -13.89 11.79 -12.14
CA ASP A 250 -14.82 12.92 -12.04
C ASP A 250 -14.73 13.58 -10.65
N ILE A 251 -14.68 12.79 -9.57
CA ILE A 251 -14.50 13.28 -8.19
C ILE A 251 -13.17 14.00 -8.01
N ALA A 252 -12.09 13.52 -8.66
CA ALA A 252 -10.76 14.13 -8.55
C ALA A 252 -10.65 15.50 -9.25
N GLU A 253 -11.60 15.85 -10.12
CA GLU A 253 -11.69 17.15 -10.77
C GLU A 253 -12.49 18.19 -9.94
N LEU A 254 -13.16 17.75 -8.86
CA LEU A 254 -13.99 18.60 -8.01
C LEU A 254 -13.24 19.05 -6.76
N ASP A 255 -13.47 20.28 -6.34
CA ASP A 255 -12.86 20.89 -5.17
C ASP A 255 -13.91 21.16 -4.06
N GLY A 256 -13.46 21.09 -2.80
CA GLY A 256 -14.16 21.60 -1.63
C GLY A 256 -15.62 21.18 -1.54
N ASP A 257 -16.53 22.19 -1.61
CA ASP A 257 -17.97 22.01 -1.44
C ASP A 257 -18.60 21.21 -2.60
N ASP A 258 -18.10 21.39 -3.83
CA ASP A 258 -18.62 20.67 -5.01
C ASP A 258 -18.34 19.16 -4.88
N ARG A 259 -17.16 18.80 -4.41
CA ARG A 259 -16.81 17.39 -4.11
C ARG A 259 -17.72 16.82 -3.02
N ALA A 260 -17.96 17.56 -1.95
CA ALA A 260 -18.82 17.10 -0.86
C ALA A 260 -20.27 16.88 -1.33
N MET A 261 -20.82 17.82 -2.11
CA MET A 261 -22.15 17.68 -2.70
C MET A 261 -22.26 16.49 -3.64
N PHE A 262 -21.25 16.24 -4.46
CA PHE A 262 -21.26 15.12 -5.39
C PHE A 262 -21.19 13.76 -4.67
N LEU A 263 -20.39 13.64 -3.61
CA LEU A 263 -20.34 12.43 -2.76
C LEU A 263 -21.71 12.20 -2.07
N GLU A 264 -22.37 13.25 -1.57
CA GLU A 264 -23.69 13.16 -0.97
C GLU A 264 -24.76 12.71 -1.99
N GLU A 265 -24.70 13.21 -3.24
CA GLU A 265 -25.60 12.80 -4.32
C GLU A 265 -25.41 11.31 -4.67
N LEU A 266 -24.18 10.83 -4.65
CA LEU A 266 -23.86 9.40 -4.84
C LEU A 266 -24.19 8.53 -3.61
N GLY A 267 -24.57 9.14 -2.47
CA GLY A 267 -24.87 8.42 -1.22
C GLY A 267 -23.66 7.77 -0.57
N ILE A 268 -22.44 8.27 -0.82
CA ILE A 268 -21.19 7.74 -0.27
C ILE A 268 -20.49 8.77 0.62
N GLU A 269 -19.96 8.32 1.76
CA GLU A 269 -19.21 9.20 2.69
C GLU A 269 -17.79 9.50 2.21
N LYS A 270 -17.18 8.57 1.48
CA LYS A 270 -15.80 8.62 1.02
C LYS A 270 -15.68 8.05 -0.37
N SER A 271 -14.83 8.64 -1.19
CA SER A 271 -14.52 8.12 -2.51
C SER A 271 -13.83 6.75 -2.42
N GLY A 272 -13.82 5.99 -3.51
CA GLY A 272 -13.08 4.75 -3.61
C GLY A 272 -11.58 4.97 -3.45
N LEU A 273 -11.06 6.11 -3.93
CA LEU A 273 -9.66 6.50 -3.74
C LEU A 273 -9.33 6.77 -2.25
N ASP A 274 -10.18 7.49 -1.51
CA ASP A 274 -9.98 7.69 -0.07
C ASP A 274 -9.96 6.35 0.68
N ARG A 275 -10.85 5.43 0.30
CA ARG A 275 -10.89 4.07 0.85
C ARG A 275 -9.65 3.25 0.48
N LEU A 276 -9.15 3.37 -0.76
CA LEU A 276 -7.93 2.72 -1.21
C LEU A 276 -6.72 3.19 -0.40
N ILE A 277 -6.60 4.49 -0.14
CA ILE A 277 -5.55 5.06 0.69
C ILE A 277 -5.61 4.49 2.11
N GLN A 278 -6.79 4.47 2.74
CA GLN A 278 -6.97 3.94 4.09
C GLN A 278 -6.65 2.44 4.17
N CYS A 279 -7.16 1.66 3.20
CA CYS A 279 -6.89 0.23 3.11
C CYS A 279 -5.39 -0.04 2.93
N SER A 280 -4.71 0.73 2.09
CA SER A 280 -3.27 0.65 1.87
C SER A 280 -2.48 0.92 3.15
N TYR A 281 -2.89 1.90 3.95
CA TYR A 281 -2.29 2.19 5.26
C TYR A 281 -2.41 1.00 6.21
N THR A 282 -3.60 0.42 6.30
CA THR A 282 -3.87 -0.75 7.15
C THR A 282 -3.07 -1.96 6.69
N LEU A 283 -3.09 -2.26 5.38
CA LEU A 283 -2.42 -3.39 4.78
C LEU A 283 -0.91 -3.37 5.01
N LEU A 284 -0.29 -2.19 4.90
CA LEU A 284 1.13 -1.99 5.12
C LEU A 284 1.50 -1.82 6.59
N GLY A 285 0.53 -1.92 7.51
CA GLY A 285 0.74 -1.71 8.93
C GLY A 285 1.30 -0.32 9.25
N LEU A 286 0.86 0.70 8.52
CA LEU A 286 1.33 2.07 8.70
C LEU A 286 0.57 2.76 9.82
N ILE A 287 1.27 3.63 10.50
CA ILE A 287 0.75 4.58 11.50
C ILE A 287 1.33 5.96 11.24
N SER A 288 0.69 6.98 11.79
CA SER A 288 1.17 8.36 11.71
C SER A 288 1.43 8.94 13.09
N PHE A 289 2.62 9.52 13.27
CA PHE A 289 2.86 10.45 14.36
C PHE A 289 2.86 11.90 13.84
N LEU A 290 2.68 12.85 14.74
CA LEU A 290 2.47 14.25 14.40
C LEU A 290 3.58 15.10 15.03
N THR A 291 4.08 16.07 14.28
CA THR A 291 4.86 17.18 14.80
C THR A 291 4.06 18.46 14.67
N TYR A 292 4.26 19.39 15.60
CA TYR A 292 3.43 20.59 15.73
C TYR A 292 4.28 21.81 16.08
N GLY A 293 3.87 22.96 15.58
CA GLY A 293 4.52 24.25 15.82
C GLY A 293 3.94 25.34 14.93
N GLU A 294 4.34 26.60 15.18
CA GLU A 294 3.91 27.76 14.39
C GLU A 294 4.45 27.75 12.95
N ASP A 295 5.59 27.11 12.71
CA ASP A 295 6.15 27.02 11.37
C ASP A 295 5.50 25.90 10.56
N GLU A 296 5.34 24.71 11.14
CA GLU A 296 4.77 23.56 10.45
C GLU A 296 4.02 22.62 11.41
N CYS A 297 2.82 22.21 11.02
CA CYS A 297 2.16 21.01 11.53
C CYS A 297 2.27 19.92 10.49
N ARG A 298 2.81 18.73 10.87
CA ARG A 298 3.08 17.66 9.91
C ARG A 298 2.75 16.28 10.44
N ALA A 299 2.16 15.45 9.58
CA ALA A 299 1.98 14.03 9.80
C ALA A 299 3.13 13.23 9.15
N TRP A 300 3.69 12.28 9.90
CA TRP A 300 4.82 11.45 9.48
C TRP A 300 4.42 9.98 9.46
N THR A 301 4.62 9.31 8.33
CA THR A 301 4.31 7.89 8.17
C THR A 301 5.45 7.01 8.64
N ILE A 302 5.15 6.05 9.51
CA ILE A 302 6.04 5.00 9.98
C ILE A 302 5.32 3.66 10.00
N VAL A 303 6.07 2.56 10.05
CA VAL A 303 5.52 1.22 10.26
C VAL A 303 5.22 1.03 11.74
N LYS A 304 4.11 0.39 12.08
CA LYS A 304 3.75 0.00 13.44
C LYS A 304 4.89 -0.83 14.06
N GLY A 305 5.27 -0.48 15.28
CA GLY A 305 6.43 -1.10 15.94
C GLY A 305 7.74 -0.28 15.81
N THR A 306 7.75 0.80 15.04
CA THR A 306 8.91 1.70 14.92
C THR A 306 9.23 2.36 16.27
N LYS A 307 10.49 2.32 16.66
CA LYS A 307 10.99 2.98 17.90
C LYS A 307 11.25 4.47 17.65
N ALA A 308 11.26 5.25 18.74
CA ALA A 308 11.41 6.70 18.71
C ALA A 308 12.65 7.22 17.94
N PRO A 309 13.86 6.62 18.04
CA PRO A 309 14.99 7.08 17.23
C PRO A 309 14.77 6.93 15.74
N GLN A 310 14.23 5.79 15.27
CA GLN A 310 13.94 5.55 13.87
C GLN A 310 12.80 6.45 13.36
N ALA A 311 11.79 6.74 14.21
CA ALA A 311 10.76 7.71 13.90
C ALA A 311 11.35 9.13 13.73
N ALA A 312 12.27 9.52 14.59
CA ALA A 312 13.03 10.77 14.48
C ALA A 312 13.84 10.84 13.16
N GLY A 313 14.38 9.70 12.72
CA GLY A 313 15.09 9.53 11.46
C GLY A 313 14.24 9.83 10.22
N LYS A 314 12.90 9.68 10.32
CA LYS A 314 11.98 10.11 9.25
C LYS A 314 11.96 11.62 9.04
N ILE A 315 12.28 12.38 10.09
CA ILE A 315 12.38 13.84 10.00
C ILE A 315 13.75 14.21 9.42
N HIS A 316 14.84 13.71 10.03
CA HIS A 316 16.20 13.92 9.58
C HIS A 316 17.16 12.89 10.22
N SER A 317 18.15 12.43 9.46
CA SER A 317 19.16 11.47 9.94
C SER A 317 19.96 11.99 11.15
N ASP A 318 20.17 13.30 11.24
CA ASP A 318 20.88 13.90 12.38
C ASP A 318 20.07 13.81 13.67
N ILE A 319 18.72 13.92 13.58
CA ILE A 319 17.84 13.78 14.76
C ILE A 319 17.86 12.33 15.26
N GLU A 320 17.90 11.35 14.36
CA GLU A 320 18.07 9.95 14.73
C GLU A 320 19.41 9.71 15.44
N ARG A 321 20.50 10.18 14.83
CA ARG A 321 21.86 10.01 15.32
C ARG A 321 22.09 10.70 16.66
N GLY A 322 21.57 11.92 16.80
CA GLY A 322 21.67 12.72 18.01
C GLY A 322 20.52 12.52 19.02
N PHE A 323 19.68 11.49 18.85
CA PHE A 323 18.48 11.29 19.67
C PHE A 323 18.80 11.20 21.17
N ILE A 324 18.15 12.05 21.98
CA ILE A 324 18.22 12.04 23.43
C ILE A 324 16.95 11.45 24.04
N ARG A 325 15.79 12.03 23.72
CA ARG A 325 14.46 11.59 24.18
C ARG A 325 13.34 12.15 23.29
N ALA A 326 12.16 11.56 23.40
CA ALA A 326 10.92 12.03 22.79
C ALA A 326 9.98 12.58 23.87
N GLU A 327 9.54 13.82 23.73
CA GLU A 327 8.46 14.39 24.55
C GLU A 327 7.16 14.09 23.81
N THR A 328 6.34 13.17 24.37
CA THR A 328 5.23 12.54 23.65
C THR A 328 3.93 12.73 24.41
N ILE A 329 2.87 13.06 23.68
CA ILE A 329 1.48 13.06 24.17
C ILE A 329 0.58 12.48 23.09
N ASN A 330 -0.47 11.74 23.49
CA ASN A 330 -1.47 11.28 22.53
C ASN A 330 -2.32 12.44 22.03
N PHE A 331 -2.67 12.42 20.74
CA PHE A 331 -3.50 13.47 20.12
C PHE A 331 -4.80 13.72 20.86
N SER A 332 -5.53 12.68 21.24
CA SER A 332 -6.83 12.82 21.94
C SER A 332 -6.66 13.49 23.32
N GLU A 333 -5.60 13.13 24.05
CA GLU A 333 -5.27 13.75 25.34
C GLU A 333 -4.91 15.24 25.18
N MET A 334 -4.18 15.55 24.11
CA MET A 334 -3.79 16.93 23.81
C MET A 334 -5.01 17.79 23.47
N ILE A 335 -5.91 17.31 22.63
CA ILE A 335 -7.14 18.01 22.27
C ILE A 335 -8.01 18.26 23.52
N ALA A 336 -8.15 17.25 24.39
CA ALA A 336 -8.91 17.37 25.64
C ALA A 336 -8.30 18.39 26.63
N CYS A 337 -6.99 18.63 26.55
CA CYS A 337 -6.30 19.62 27.37
C CYS A 337 -6.31 21.01 26.76
N GLY A 338 -6.50 21.13 25.45
CA GLY A 338 -6.51 22.40 24.72
C GLY A 338 -5.12 23.04 24.50
N SER A 339 -4.06 22.60 25.21
CA SER A 339 -2.69 23.06 24.99
C SER A 339 -1.65 22.09 25.57
N VAL A 340 -0.42 22.15 25.03
CA VAL A 340 0.73 21.35 25.57
C VAL A 340 1.07 21.80 26.99
N ALA A 341 0.94 23.08 27.30
CA ALA A 341 1.18 23.60 28.65
C ALA A 341 0.20 22.97 29.67
N ALA A 342 -1.09 22.98 29.38
CA ALA A 342 -2.11 22.36 30.21
C ALA A 342 -1.93 20.83 30.34
N ALA A 343 -1.52 20.17 29.25
CA ALA A 343 -1.20 18.75 29.28
C ALA A 343 0.00 18.44 30.16
N LYS A 344 1.03 19.28 30.13
CA LYS A 344 2.20 19.17 30.98
C LYS A 344 1.87 19.35 32.46
N GLU A 345 1.04 20.33 32.80
CA GLU A 345 0.55 20.55 34.17
C GLU A 345 -0.24 19.34 34.70
N LYS A 346 -0.98 18.66 33.83
CA LYS A 346 -1.70 17.41 34.15
C LYS A 346 -0.84 16.17 34.15
N GLY A 347 0.49 16.29 33.87
CA GLY A 347 1.40 15.16 33.82
C GLY A 347 1.21 14.19 32.64
N LEU A 348 0.49 14.63 31.58
CA LEU A 348 0.18 13.79 30.39
C LEU A 348 1.31 13.84 29.34
N LEU A 349 2.20 14.86 29.41
CA LEU A 349 3.37 14.93 28.54
C LEU A 349 4.46 13.99 29.07
N ARG A 350 4.68 12.89 28.38
CA ARG A 350 5.63 11.85 28.74
C ARG A 350 7.01 12.14 28.17
N SER A 351 8.06 11.73 28.88
CA SER A 351 9.43 11.74 28.39
C SER A 351 9.86 10.29 28.12
N GLU A 352 10.02 9.95 26.86
CA GLU A 352 10.25 8.59 26.39
C GLU A 352 11.68 8.41 25.86
N GLY A 353 12.27 7.25 26.14
CA GLY A 353 13.64 6.92 25.75
C GLY A 353 13.71 6.20 24.39
N LYS A 354 14.91 5.64 24.11
CA LYS A 354 15.23 4.98 22.83
C LYS A 354 14.39 3.74 22.52
N ASP A 355 13.87 3.07 23.53
CA ASP A 355 13.09 1.84 23.38
C ASP A 355 11.58 2.09 23.26
N TYR A 356 11.16 3.35 23.31
CA TYR A 356 9.75 3.69 23.13
C TYR A 356 9.27 3.34 21.72
N VAL A 357 8.22 2.53 21.65
CA VAL A 357 7.52 2.20 20.41
C VAL A 357 6.45 3.25 20.16
N VAL A 358 6.60 4.01 19.09
CA VAL A 358 5.67 5.07 18.70
C VAL A 358 4.29 4.50 18.39
N LYS A 359 3.26 5.19 18.89
CA LYS A 359 1.85 4.84 18.68
C LYS A 359 1.19 5.75 17.64
N ASP A 360 0.14 5.23 17.00
CA ASP A 360 -0.65 6.03 16.07
C ASP A 360 -1.30 7.23 16.76
N GLY A 361 -1.11 8.41 16.18
CA GLY A 361 -1.59 9.67 16.73
C GLY A 361 -0.74 10.24 17.87
N ASP A 362 0.45 9.72 18.14
CA ASP A 362 1.38 10.38 19.05
C ASP A 362 1.80 11.74 18.47
N MET A 363 1.72 12.77 19.27
CA MET A 363 2.31 14.08 19.02
C MET A 363 3.67 14.11 19.68
N ILE A 364 4.75 14.32 18.92
CA ILE A 364 6.12 14.12 19.40
C ILE A 364 6.99 15.35 19.14
N TYR A 365 7.71 15.77 20.18
CA TYR A 365 8.82 16.69 20.07
C TYR A 365 10.12 15.97 20.41
N PHE A 366 11.00 15.79 19.42
CA PHE A 366 12.28 15.12 19.62
C PHE A 366 13.34 16.05 20.18
N ARG A 367 13.99 15.64 21.27
CA ARG A 367 15.18 16.29 21.81
C ARG A 367 16.40 15.56 21.30
N PHE A 368 17.29 16.29 20.67
CA PHE A 368 18.51 15.75 20.09
C PHE A 368 19.68 16.72 20.26
N ASN A 369 20.89 16.18 20.10
CA ASN A 369 22.12 16.96 20.10
C ASN A 369 22.98 16.46 18.94
N VAL A 370 23.44 17.38 18.08
CA VAL A 370 24.25 17.08 16.88
C VAL A 370 25.64 17.70 17.08
#